data_db95e842c222a44716afb2b8037e8a24
#
_entry.id   db95e842c222a44716afb2b8037e8a24
#
_cell.length_a   1.000
_cell.length_b   1.000
_cell.length_c   1.000
_cell.angle_alpha   90.00
_cell.angle_beta   90.00
_cell.angle_gamma   90.00
#
_symmetry.space_group_name_H-M   'P 1'
#
loop_
_entity.id
_entity.type
_entity.pdbx_description
1 polymer ?
#
loop_
_entity_poly.entity_id
_entity_poly.type
_entity_poly.pdbx_seq_one_letter_code
_entity_poly.pdbx_strand_id
1 'polypeptide(L)'
;MAFWETVLGKYIMTMAIAAVPVVELRGAIPAGIAAGLDPWLACGAAIFGNLLPVPFIILLVRQVFDRLRKHAFFAPKIDALERRAHLKGRLVRKYRLLGLMLFVAIPLPGTGAWTGALIAAFLNIRLRHALPAITLGLLIAGSLVTLMTLGIIHLLLSLIHIS
;
A
#
# COMPACT_ATOMS: atom_id res chain seq x y z
N MET A 1 13.12 -12.60 28.78
CA MET A 1 12.97 -12.53 27.30
C MET A 1 12.46 -11.16 26.94
N ALA A 2 13.16 -10.42 26.07
CA ALA A 2 12.69 -9.12 25.62
C ALA A 2 11.42 -9.29 24.79
N PHE A 3 10.44 -8.41 24.95
CA PHE A 3 9.16 -8.45 24.19
C PHE A 3 9.38 -8.63 22.68
N TRP A 4 10.43 -8.02 22.16
CA TRP A 4 10.79 -8.06 20.72
C TRP A 4 11.26 -9.44 20.23
N GLU A 5 11.58 -10.36 21.10
CA GLU A 5 11.96 -11.74 20.77
C GLU A 5 10.73 -12.65 20.62
N THR A 6 9.57 -12.20 21.12
CA THR A 6 8.32 -12.95 20.99
C THR A 6 7.77 -12.83 19.57
N VAL A 7 7.00 -13.84 19.15
CA VAL A 7 6.30 -13.81 17.84
C VAL A 7 5.42 -12.58 17.71
N LEU A 8 4.73 -12.18 18.79
CA LEU A 8 3.89 -10.98 18.82
C LEU A 8 4.71 -9.70 18.64
N GLY A 9 5.87 -9.60 19.31
CA GLY A 9 6.75 -8.43 19.18
C GLY A 9 7.26 -8.28 17.75
N LYS A 10 7.70 -9.37 17.13
CA LYS A 10 8.14 -9.40 15.73
C LYS A 10 7.03 -9.04 14.76
N TYR A 11 5.80 -9.51 15.02
CA TYR A 11 4.62 -9.18 14.23
C TYR A 11 4.31 -7.67 14.29
N ILE A 12 4.30 -7.08 15.50
CA ILE A 12 4.06 -5.64 15.70
C ILE A 12 5.17 -4.81 15.05
N MET A 13 6.44 -5.25 15.18
CA MET A 13 7.58 -4.59 14.53
C MET A 13 7.41 -4.58 13.00
N THR A 14 7.07 -5.72 12.41
CA THR A 14 6.83 -5.84 10.97
C THR A 14 5.68 -4.94 10.51
N MET A 15 4.59 -4.89 11.28
CA MET A 15 3.46 -3.98 11.06
C MET A 15 3.90 -2.51 11.09
N ALA A 16 4.69 -2.12 12.08
CA ALA A 16 5.17 -0.75 12.24
C ALA A 16 6.09 -0.34 11.06
N ILE A 17 7.01 -1.23 10.66
CA ILE A 17 7.87 -1.01 9.49
C ILE A 17 7.02 -0.83 8.22
N ALA A 18 5.99 -1.67 8.03
CA ALA A 18 5.11 -1.59 6.87
C ALA A 18 4.29 -0.30 6.83
N ALA A 19 3.98 0.31 7.98
CA ALA A 19 3.26 1.57 8.06
C ALA A 19 4.09 2.78 7.60
N VAL A 20 5.41 2.64 7.48
CA VAL A 20 6.31 3.72 7.01
C VAL A 20 6.19 3.89 5.50
N PRO A 21 5.99 5.14 5.00
CA PRO A 21 5.63 5.41 3.60
C PRO A 21 6.66 4.99 2.55
N VAL A 22 7.92 4.84 2.89
CA VAL A 22 8.98 4.48 1.93
C VAL A 22 9.26 2.99 1.93
N VAL A 23 9.21 2.37 3.10
CA VAL A 23 9.59 0.97 3.30
C VAL A 23 8.46 0.03 2.89
N GLU A 24 7.24 0.34 3.35
CA GLU A 24 6.01 -0.39 3.05
C GLU A 24 6.17 -1.92 3.25
N LEU A 25 5.30 -2.71 2.61
CA LEU A 25 5.35 -4.18 2.70
C LEU A 25 6.63 -4.78 2.09
N ARG A 26 7.29 -4.08 1.17
CA ARG A 26 8.47 -4.58 0.45
C ARG A 26 9.69 -4.70 1.34
N GLY A 27 9.87 -3.78 2.26
CA GLY A 27 10.92 -3.86 3.26
C GLY A 27 10.46 -4.60 4.52
N ALA A 28 9.18 -4.47 4.88
CA ALA A 28 8.63 -5.08 6.09
C ALA A 28 8.60 -6.61 6.01
N ILE A 29 8.22 -7.20 4.86
CA ILE A 29 8.15 -8.66 4.70
C ILE A 29 9.54 -9.30 4.83
N PRO A 30 10.58 -8.89 4.08
CA PRO A 30 11.92 -9.41 4.26
C PRO A 30 12.46 -9.21 5.69
N ALA A 31 12.21 -8.04 6.30
CA ALA A 31 12.62 -7.76 7.67
C ALA A 31 11.94 -8.68 8.69
N GLY A 32 10.65 -8.94 8.54
CA GLY A 32 9.90 -9.87 9.38
C GLY A 32 10.40 -11.30 9.26
N ILE A 33 10.68 -11.77 8.03
CA ILE A 33 11.25 -13.10 7.77
C ILE A 33 12.67 -13.20 8.38
N ALA A 34 13.50 -12.18 8.19
CA ALA A 34 14.85 -12.13 8.77
C ALA A 34 14.83 -12.12 10.31
N ALA A 35 13.79 -11.54 10.92
CA ALA A 35 13.55 -11.59 12.36
C ALA A 35 13.06 -12.97 12.84
N GLY A 36 12.82 -13.92 11.93
CA GLY A 36 12.37 -15.29 12.24
C GLY A 36 10.84 -15.43 12.34
N LEU A 37 10.05 -14.55 11.70
CA LEU A 37 8.63 -14.79 11.50
C LEU A 37 8.40 -15.77 10.36
N ASP A 38 7.33 -16.56 10.49
CA ASP A 38 6.83 -17.30 9.34
C ASP A 38 6.52 -16.34 8.17
N PRO A 39 6.88 -16.70 6.92
CA PRO A 39 6.72 -15.82 5.76
C PRO A 39 5.29 -15.30 5.55
N TRP A 40 4.28 -16.12 5.81
CA TRP A 40 2.88 -15.74 5.66
C TRP A 40 2.39 -14.86 6.80
N LEU A 41 2.92 -15.05 8.03
CA LEU A 41 2.68 -14.15 9.15
C LEU A 41 3.32 -12.79 8.91
N ALA A 42 4.56 -12.74 8.38
CA ALA A 42 5.22 -11.50 8.00
C ALA A 42 4.44 -10.75 6.89
N CYS A 43 3.94 -11.48 5.89
CA CYS A 43 3.08 -10.95 4.85
C CYS A 43 1.79 -10.34 5.43
N GLY A 44 1.08 -11.08 6.28
CA GLY A 44 -0.12 -10.60 6.95
C GLY A 44 0.12 -9.35 7.79
N ALA A 45 1.17 -9.34 8.62
CA ALA A 45 1.58 -8.19 9.42
C ALA A 45 1.84 -6.95 8.55
N ALA A 46 2.57 -7.14 7.45
CA ALA A 46 2.91 -6.06 6.52
C ALA A 46 1.67 -5.50 5.81
N ILE A 47 0.73 -6.35 5.39
CA ILE A 47 -0.54 -5.91 4.78
C ILE A 47 -1.36 -5.09 5.77
N PHE A 48 -1.51 -5.55 7.01
CA PHE A 48 -2.23 -4.81 8.05
C PHE A 48 -1.56 -3.46 8.35
N GLY A 49 -0.23 -3.44 8.50
CA GLY A 49 0.53 -2.22 8.74
C GLY A 49 0.37 -1.20 7.61
N ASN A 50 0.43 -1.66 6.36
CA ASN A 50 0.23 -0.81 5.18
C ASN A 50 -1.21 -0.29 5.03
N LEU A 51 -2.19 -1.08 5.46
CA LEU A 51 -3.60 -0.70 5.34
C LEU A 51 -4.02 0.34 6.38
N LEU A 52 -3.36 0.36 7.53
CA LEU A 52 -3.71 1.22 8.66
C LEU A 52 -3.70 2.72 8.31
N PRO A 53 -2.68 3.29 7.64
CA PRO A 53 -2.67 4.71 7.28
C PRO A 53 -3.63 5.07 6.12
N VAL A 54 -4.06 4.11 5.30
CA VAL A 54 -4.86 4.37 4.08
C VAL A 54 -6.12 5.18 4.32
N PRO A 55 -7.01 4.83 5.28
CA PRO A 55 -8.22 5.62 5.52
C PRO A 55 -7.91 7.04 5.98
N PHE A 56 -6.88 7.21 6.81
CA PHE A 56 -6.46 8.53 7.30
C PHE A 56 -5.95 9.40 6.16
N ILE A 57 -5.14 8.85 5.25
CA ILE A 57 -4.62 9.58 4.09
C ILE A 57 -5.77 10.02 3.19
N ILE A 58 -6.70 9.11 2.84
CA ILE A 58 -7.82 9.43 1.97
C ILE A 58 -8.70 10.52 2.57
N LEU A 59 -9.00 10.44 3.86
CA LEU A 59 -9.84 11.42 4.55
C LEU A 59 -9.12 12.76 4.72
N LEU A 60 -7.85 12.76 5.13
CA LEU A 60 -7.06 13.98 5.33
C LEU A 60 -6.90 14.74 4.01
N VAL A 61 -6.51 14.05 2.95
CA VAL A 61 -6.31 14.66 1.63
C VAL A 61 -7.63 15.28 1.13
N ARG A 62 -8.76 14.60 1.30
CA ARG A 62 -10.07 15.16 0.95
C ARG A 62 -10.39 16.42 1.73
N GLN A 63 -10.18 16.42 3.05
CA GLN A 63 -10.41 17.60 3.88
C GLN A 63 -9.54 18.80 3.44
N VAL A 64 -8.29 18.53 3.05
CA VAL A 64 -7.38 19.55 2.51
C VAL A 64 -7.93 20.09 1.20
N PHE A 65 -8.38 19.24 0.27
CA PHE A 65 -8.98 19.68 -0.99
C PHE A 65 -10.25 20.47 -0.78
N ASP A 66 -11.12 20.07 0.15
CA ASP A 66 -12.36 20.79 0.46
C ASP A 66 -12.07 22.18 1.07
N ARG A 67 -11.01 22.29 1.84
CA ARG A 67 -10.55 23.60 2.36
C ARG A 67 -9.93 24.48 1.26
N LEU A 68 -9.10 23.90 0.39
CA LEU A 68 -8.50 24.61 -0.74
C LEU A 68 -9.55 25.13 -1.74
N ARG A 69 -10.67 24.41 -1.90
CA ARG A 69 -11.81 24.88 -2.71
C ARG A 69 -12.45 26.18 -2.21
N LYS A 70 -12.35 26.45 -0.91
CA LYS A 70 -12.87 27.69 -0.31
C LYS A 70 -12.03 28.92 -0.70
N HIS A 71 -10.82 28.73 -1.21
CA HIS A 71 -9.97 29.81 -1.70
C HIS A 71 -10.17 30.01 -3.21
N ALA A 72 -10.59 31.22 -3.59
CA ALA A 72 -10.91 31.60 -4.97
C ALA A 72 -9.81 31.31 -5.99
N PHE A 73 -8.55 31.26 -5.58
CA PHE A 73 -7.41 30.99 -6.46
C PHE A 73 -7.30 29.51 -6.88
N PHE A 74 -7.71 28.57 -6.01
CA PHE A 74 -7.59 27.13 -6.26
C PHE A 74 -8.87 26.50 -6.80
N ALA A 75 -10.03 27.08 -6.52
CA ALA A 75 -11.34 26.58 -6.95
C ALA A 75 -11.41 26.26 -8.46
N PRO A 76 -11.04 27.17 -9.38
CA PRO A 76 -11.18 26.91 -10.82
C PRO A 76 -10.23 25.81 -11.33
N LYS A 77 -9.08 25.64 -10.69
CA LYS A 77 -8.11 24.58 -11.05
C LYS A 77 -8.60 23.20 -10.61
N ILE A 78 -9.17 23.12 -9.43
CA ILE A 78 -9.74 21.88 -8.89
C ILE A 78 -10.98 21.47 -9.70
N ASP A 79 -11.87 22.42 -10.03
CA ASP A 79 -13.05 22.17 -10.85
C ASP A 79 -12.70 21.76 -12.28
N ALA A 80 -11.65 22.33 -12.87
CA ALA A 80 -11.16 21.92 -14.18
C ALA A 80 -10.61 20.49 -14.17
N LEU A 81 -9.91 20.11 -13.09
CA LEU A 81 -9.38 18.75 -12.91
C LEU A 81 -10.53 17.73 -12.74
N GLU A 82 -11.56 18.08 -11.96
CA GLU A 82 -12.76 17.25 -11.82
C GLU A 82 -13.56 17.13 -13.10
N ARG A 83 -13.78 18.23 -13.84
CA ARG A 83 -14.47 18.19 -15.13
C ARG A 83 -13.76 17.28 -16.13
N ARG A 84 -12.44 17.33 -16.21
CA ARG A 84 -11.63 16.40 -17.03
C ARG A 84 -11.79 14.96 -16.59
N ALA A 85 -11.89 14.73 -15.28
CA ALA A 85 -12.14 13.40 -14.72
C ALA A 85 -13.61 12.93 -14.97
N HIS A 86 -14.58 13.85 -15.00
CA HIS A 86 -15.99 13.52 -15.25
C HIS A 86 -16.34 13.31 -16.72
N LEU A 87 -15.70 14.01 -17.67
CA LEU A 87 -15.98 13.92 -19.11
C LEU A 87 -15.63 12.55 -19.73
N LYS A 88 -14.76 11.77 -19.09
CA LYS A 88 -14.49 10.36 -19.46
C LYS A 88 -15.32 9.35 -18.65
N GLY A 89 -16.43 9.73 -18.15
CA GLY A 89 -17.18 9.38 -16.94
C GLY A 89 -17.77 7.99 -16.76
N ARG A 90 -18.07 7.14 -17.73
CA ARG A 90 -18.65 5.81 -17.45
C ARG A 90 -17.62 4.67 -17.56
N LEU A 91 -16.85 4.65 -18.61
CA LEU A 91 -15.79 3.64 -18.76
C LEU A 91 -14.68 3.80 -17.71
N VAL A 92 -14.24 5.04 -17.47
CA VAL A 92 -13.18 5.33 -16.49
C VAL A 92 -13.61 4.96 -15.07
N ARG A 93 -14.91 5.03 -14.75
CA ARG A 93 -15.41 4.68 -13.41
C ARG A 93 -15.29 3.18 -13.10
N LYS A 94 -15.51 2.32 -14.09
CA LYS A 94 -15.37 0.86 -13.99
C LYS A 94 -13.90 0.45 -13.89
N TYR A 95 -13.02 1.14 -14.64
CA TYR A 95 -11.58 0.82 -14.67
C TYR A 95 -10.75 1.54 -13.58
N ARG A 96 -11.28 2.57 -12.91
CA ARG A 96 -10.58 3.27 -11.82
C ARG A 96 -10.21 2.34 -10.66
N LEU A 97 -11.13 1.47 -10.27
CA LEU A 97 -10.91 0.53 -9.17
C LEU A 97 -9.94 -0.57 -9.57
N LEU A 98 -10.08 -1.11 -10.79
CA LEU A 98 -9.14 -2.09 -11.33
C LEU A 98 -7.76 -1.47 -11.54
N GLY A 99 -7.68 -0.25 -12.08
CA GLY A 99 -6.43 0.48 -12.23
C GLY A 99 -5.75 0.77 -10.89
N LEU A 100 -6.51 1.16 -9.88
CA LEU A 100 -6.01 1.37 -8.52
C LEU A 100 -5.49 0.07 -7.91
N MET A 101 -6.25 -1.02 -8.04
CA MET A 101 -5.86 -2.34 -7.56
C MET A 101 -4.57 -2.82 -8.25
N LEU A 102 -4.50 -2.75 -9.58
CA LEU A 102 -3.32 -3.15 -10.36
C LEU A 102 -2.10 -2.29 -10.03
N PHE A 103 -2.30 -0.97 -9.88
CA PHE A 103 -1.24 -0.06 -9.49
C PHE A 103 -0.61 -0.43 -8.15
N VAL A 104 -1.43 -0.79 -7.16
CA VAL A 104 -0.95 -1.24 -5.84
C VAL A 104 -0.38 -2.66 -5.89
N ALA A 105 -0.93 -3.52 -6.77
CA ALA A 105 -0.52 -4.92 -6.92
C ALA A 105 0.89 -5.08 -7.50
N ILE A 106 1.33 -4.15 -8.35
CA ILE A 106 2.65 -4.21 -8.95
C ILE A 106 3.70 -3.73 -7.92
N PRO A 107 4.65 -4.58 -7.49
CA PRO A 107 5.59 -4.23 -6.43
C PRO A 107 6.76 -3.37 -6.97
N LEU A 108 6.48 -2.17 -7.48
CA LEU A 108 7.48 -1.20 -7.92
C LEU A 108 7.71 -0.11 -6.85
N PRO A 109 8.91 0.50 -6.78
CA PRO A 109 9.15 1.63 -5.89
C PRO A 109 8.15 2.75 -6.14
N GLY A 110 7.44 3.21 -5.10
CA GLY A 110 6.43 4.27 -5.20
C GLY A 110 5.03 3.83 -5.63
N THR A 111 4.77 2.54 -5.83
CA THR A 111 3.43 2.01 -6.15
C THR A 111 2.84 1.23 -4.97
N GLY A 112 2.65 1.82 -3.83
CA GLY A 112 2.15 1.11 -2.66
C GLY A 112 0.81 1.65 -2.15
N ALA A 113 0.48 1.27 -0.92
CA ALA A 113 -0.76 1.68 -0.27
C ALA A 113 -0.86 3.21 -0.09
N TRP A 114 0.26 3.86 0.24
CA TRP A 114 0.33 5.31 0.41
C TRP A 114 -0.01 6.05 -0.88
N THR A 115 0.68 5.72 -1.96
CA THR A 115 0.44 6.34 -3.27
C THR A 115 -0.93 5.95 -3.81
N GLY A 116 -1.37 4.72 -3.60
CA GLY A 116 -2.73 4.27 -3.93
C GLY A 116 -3.80 5.06 -3.18
N ALA A 117 -3.60 5.36 -1.90
CA ALA A 117 -4.50 6.19 -1.11
C ALA A 117 -4.55 7.65 -1.62
N LEU A 118 -3.40 8.23 -1.99
CA LEU A 118 -3.32 9.54 -2.62
C LEU A 118 -4.08 9.55 -3.96
N ILE A 119 -3.84 8.58 -4.83
CA ILE A 119 -4.55 8.46 -6.12
C ILE A 119 -6.05 8.32 -5.89
N ALA A 120 -6.49 7.51 -4.93
CA ALA A 120 -7.90 7.35 -4.59
C ALA A 120 -8.53 8.67 -4.13
N ALA A 121 -7.81 9.46 -3.33
CA ALA A 121 -8.26 10.78 -2.89
C ALA A 121 -8.35 11.77 -4.07
N PHE A 122 -7.32 11.85 -4.92
CA PHE A 122 -7.30 12.70 -6.13
C PHE A 122 -8.41 12.35 -7.12
N LEU A 123 -8.68 11.07 -7.34
CA LEU A 123 -9.74 10.60 -8.23
C LEU A 123 -11.13 10.67 -7.58
N ASN A 124 -11.22 11.19 -6.36
CA ASN A 124 -12.45 11.29 -5.57
C ASN A 124 -13.19 9.94 -5.44
N ILE A 125 -12.42 8.84 -5.33
CA ILE A 125 -12.96 7.50 -5.12
C ILE A 125 -13.43 7.39 -3.67
N ARG A 126 -14.69 7.02 -3.43
CA ARG A 126 -15.23 6.86 -2.07
C ARG A 126 -14.43 5.80 -1.31
N LEU A 127 -14.14 6.06 -0.03
CA LEU A 127 -13.36 5.18 0.84
C LEU A 127 -13.83 3.71 0.78
N ARG A 128 -15.15 3.49 0.83
CA ARG A 128 -15.76 2.14 0.77
C ARG A 128 -15.41 1.34 -0.50
N HIS A 129 -15.00 2.01 -1.59
CA HIS A 129 -14.59 1.37 -2.84
C HIS A 129 -13.07 1.34 -2.99
N ALA A 130 -12.38 2.37 -2.49
CA ALA A 130 -10.93 2.46 -2.54
C ALA A 130 -10.28 1.41 -1.63
N LEU A 131 -10.81 1.22 -0.42
CA LEU A 131 -10.28 0.29 0.57
C LEU A 131 -10.20 -1.16 0.05
N PRO A 132 -11.27 -1.78 -0.46
CA PRO A 132 -11.18 -3.15 -0.99
C PRO A 132 -10.25 -3.25 -2.21
N ALA A 133 -10.22 -2.24 -3.09
CA ALA A 133 -9.32 -2.25 -4.23
C ALA A 133 -7.84 -2.20 -3.81
N ILE A 134 -7.50 -1.35 -2.84
CA ILE A 134 -6.15 -1.27 -2.27
C ILE A 134 -5.81 -2.56 -1.52
N THR A 135 -6.73 -3.10 -0.73
CA THR A 135 -6.52 -4.37 0.00
C THR A 135 -6.23 -5.53 -0.94
N LEU A 136 -7.00 -5.68 -2.03
CA LEU A 136 -6.74 -6.71 -3.04
C LEU A 136 -5.38 -6.49 -3.72
N GLY A 137 -5.03 -5.25 -4.04
CA GLY A 137 -3.71 -4.91 -4.55
C GLY A 137 -2.59 -5.30 -3.60
N LEU A 138 -2.75 -5.01 -2.29
CA LEU A 138 -1.77 -5.37 -1.26
C LEU A 138 -1.64 -6.88 -1.06
N LEU A 139 -2.75 -7.63 -1.16
CA LEU A 139 -2.71 -9.09 -1.09
C LEU A 139 -1.87 -9.67 -2.23
N ILE A 140 -2.06 -9.19 -3.45
CA ILE A 140 -1.29 -9.63 -4.61
C ILE A 140 0.18 -9.22 -4.45
N ALA A 141 0.45 -7.94 -4.14
CA ALA A 141 1.81 -7.44 -3.94
C ALA A 141 2.54 -8.16 -2.80
N GLY A 142 1.86 -8.38 -1.66
CA GLY A 142 2.41 -9.08 -0.51
C GLY A 142 2.78 -10.52 -0.84
N SER A 143 1.90 -11.25 -1.54
CA SER A 143 2.19 -12.61 -2.01
C SER A 143 3.39 -12.65 -2.95
N LEU A 144 3.46 -11.72 -3.90
CA LEU A 144 4.60 -11.62 -4.84
C LEU A 144 5.92 -11.34 -4.10
N VAL A 145 5.93 -10.35 -3.18
CA VAL A 145 7.12 -10.01 -2.41
C VAL A 145 7.57 -11.17 -1.51
N THR A 146 6.61 -11.88 -0.89
CA THR A 146 6.93 -13.06 -0.07
C THR A 146 7.58 -14.15 -0.90
N LEU A 147 7.02 -14.48 -2.06
CA LEU A 147 7.60 -15.48 -2.97
C LEU A 147 8.98 -15.06 -3.48
N MET A 148 9.16 -13.80 -3.84
CA MET A 148 10.48 -13.27 -4.26
C MET A 148 11.50 -13.37 -3.12
N THR A 149 11.13 -13.02 -1.90
CA THR A 149 12.01 -13.10 -0.72
C THR A 149 12.44 -14.53 -0.44
N LEU A 150 11.51 -15.49 -0.49
CA LEU A 150 11.80 -16.91 -0.31
C LEU A 150 12.70 -17.45 -1.44
N GLY A 151 12.46 -17.06 -2.68
CA GLY A 151 13.29 -17.46 -3.83
C GLY A 151 14.74 -16.97 -3.68
N ILE A 152 14.94 -15.71 -3.26
CA ILE A 152 16.28 -15.16 -3.01
C ILE A 152 16.98 -15.91 -1.87
N ILE A 153 16.30 -16.17 -0.76
CA ILE A 153 16.85 -16.91 0.37
C ILE A 153 17.26 -18.32 -0.08
N HIS A 154 16.44 -19.01 -0.86
CA HIS A 154 16.75 -20.35 -1.35
C HIS A 154 17.96 -20.37 -2.29
N LEU A 155 18.08 -19.37 -3.16
CA LEU A 155 19.25 -19.23 -4.05
C LEU A 155 20.54 -18.97 -3.27
N LEU A 156 20.51 -18.09 -2.26
CA LEU A 156 21.67 -17.79 -1.42
C LEU A 156 22.14 -19.03 -0.64
N LEU A 157 21.21 -19.77 -0.04
CA LEU A 157 21.52 -21.00 0.67
C LEU A 157 22.11 -22.08 -0.25
N SER A 158 21.59 -22.19 -1.47
CA SER A 158 22.11 -23.12 -2.49
C SER A 158 23.56 -22.78 -2.89
N LEU A 159 23.85 -21.49 -3.06
CA LEU A 159 25.21 -21.04 -3.40
C LEU A 159 26.22 -21.30 -2.28
N ILE A 160 25.82 -21.11 -1.01
CA ILE A 160 26.67 -21.38 0.15
C ILE A 160 26.93 -22.88 0.33
N HIS A 161 26.01 -23.74 -0.08
CA HIS A 161 26.15 -25.20 0.06
C HIS A 161 27.02 -25.83 -1.05
N ILE A 162 27.30 -25.09 -2.12
CA ILE A 162 28.13 -25.53 -3.25
C ILE A 162 29.60 -25.11 -3.08
N SER A 163 29.89 -24.15 -2.19
CA SER A 163 31.26 -23.71 -1.88
C SER A 163 31.82 -24.43 -0.66
#